data_91e23c06c2d26ab68dae0ab30a85bdd4
#
_entry.id   91e23c06c2d26ab68dae0ab30a85bdd4
#
_cell.length_a   1.000
_cell.length_b   1.000
_cell.length_c   1.000
_cell.angle_alpha   90.00
_cell.angle_beta   90.00
_cell.angle_gamma   90.00
#
_symmetry.space_group_name_H-M   'P 1'
#
loop_
_entity.id
_entity.type
_entity.pdbx_description
1 polymer ?
#
loop_
_entity_poly.entity_id
_entity_poly.type
_entity_poly.pdbx_seq_one_letter_code
_entity_poly.pdbx_strand_id
1 'polypeptide(L)' 'MKTKNDFWERVGSPNVVVDVWGEAELRVGEMREKATVYERDGKLYIRRTAEFQAKFRKVPHS' A
#
# COMPACT_ATOMS: atom_id res chain seq x y z
N MET A 1 -3.44 -4.86 -15.30
CA MET A 1 -4.38 -5.72 -14.56
C MET A 1 -3.63 -6.53 -13.51
N LYS A 2 -4.17 -6.58 -12.34
CA LYS A 2 -3.53 -7.27 -11.23
C LYS A 2 -3.74 -8.78 -11.33
N THR A 3 -2.67 -9.54 -11.29
CA THR A 3 -2.74 -10.99 -11.43
C THR A 3 -2.49 -11.74 -10.12
N LYS A 4 -1.96 -11.06 -9.11
CA LYS A 4 -1.68 -11.65 -7.82
C LYS A 4 -2.14 -10.74 -6.71
N ASN A 5 -2.55 -11.35 -5.61
CA ASN A 5 -2.85 -10.60 -4.40
C ASN A 5 -1.55 -10.36 -3.63
N ASP A 6 -1.42 -9.17 -3.07
CA ASP A 6 -0.24 -8.81 -2.29
C ASP A 6 -0.77 -8.17 -1.00
N PHE A 7 -1.03 -9.02 -0.02
CA PHE A 7 -1.70 -8.59 1.20
C PHE A 7 -0.72 -8.03 2.22
N TRP A 8 -1.10 -6.92 2.80
CA TRP A 8 -0.36 -6.28 3.88
C TRP A 8 -1.34 -6.03 5.01
N GLU A 9 -0.85 -6.13 6.24
CA GLU A 9 -1.67 -5.90 7.42
C GLU A 9 -1.18 -4.67 8.17
N ARG A 10 -2.10 -4.00 8.84
CA ARG A 10 -1.74 -2.81 9.59
C ARG A 10 -1.01 -3.21 10.87
N VAL A 11 0.12 -2.57 11.13
CA VAL A 11 0.88 -2.78 12.37
C VAL A 11 0.02 -2.34 13.54
N GLY A 12 -0.15 -3.24 14.52
CA GLY A 12 -0.99 -2.96 15.67
C GLY A 12 -2.47 -3.27 15.48
N SER A 13 -2.89 -3.56 14.25
CA SER A 13 -4.28 -3.88 13.96
C SER A 13 -4.32 -4.93 12.87
N PRO A 14 -3.94 -6.19 13.18
CA PRO A 14 -3.81 -7.22 12.14
C PRO A 14 -5.12 -7.59 11.44
N ASN A 15 -6.25 -7.14 11.96
CA ASN A 15 -7.52 -7.36 11.28
C ASN A 15 -7.71 -6.44 10.07
N VAL A 16 -6.89 -5.40 9.98
CA VAL A 16 -6.95 -4.49 8.84
C VAL A 16 -5.98 -4.96 7.79
N VAL A 17 -6.50 -5.53 6.72
CA VAL A 17 -5.70 -6.09 5.64
C VAL A 17 -6.01 -5.33 4.37
N VAL A 18 -4.96 -4.96 3.65
CA VAL A 18 -5.10 -4.26 2.37
C VAL A 18 -4.40 -5.07 1.29
N ASP A 19 -4.80 -4.83 0.05
CA ASP A 19 -4.22 -5.53 -1.10
C ASP A 19 -3.44 -4.50 -1.92
N VAL A 20 -2.13 -4.66 -1.97
CA VAL A 20 -1.27 -3.72 -2.69
C VAL A 20 -1.36 -3.98 -4.18
N TRP A 21 -1.65 -2.92 -4.93
CA TRP A 21 -1.79 -2.99 -6.38
C TRP A 21 -0.51 -2.64 -7.12
N GLY A 22 0.31 -1.80 -6.54
CA GLY A 22 1.55 -1.42 -7.16
C GLY A 22 2.06 -0.10 -6.63
N GLU A 23 3.02 0.45 -7.34
CA GLU A 23 3.63 1.72 -6.99
C GLU A 23 3.33 2.76 -8.05
N ALA A 24 3.26 4.00 -7.60
CA ALA A 24 3.07 5.15 -8.48
C ALA A 24 4.07 6.21 -8.10
N GLU A 25 4.25 7.18 -8.96
CA GLU A 25 5.10 8.31 -8.68
C GLU A 25 4.22 9.48 -8.24
N LEU A 26 4.53 10.03 -7.09
CA LEU A 26 3.84 11.20 -6.57
C LEU A 26 4.72 12.41 -6.79
N ARG A 27 4.19 13.42 -7.47
CA ARG A 27 4.91 14.66 -7.70
C ARG A 27 4.33 15.76 -6.84
N VAL A 28 5.19 16.42 -6.07
CA VAL A 28 4.80 17.56 -5.26
C VAL A 28 5.80 18.67 -5.60
N GLY A 29 5.36 19.62 -6.41
CA GLY A 29 6.25 20.63 -6.93
C GLY A 29 7.31 19.99 -7.81
N GLU A 30 8.57 20.19 -7.46
CA GLU A 30 9.68 19.60 -8.20
C GLU A 30 10.16 18.28 -7.60
N MET A 31 9.54 17.86 -6.50
CA MET A 31 9.93 16.64 -5.82
C MET A 31 9.16 15.45 -6.36
N ARG A 32 9.81 14.31 -6.38
CA ARG A 32 9.21 13.06 -6.78
C ARG A 32 9.34 12.06 -5.64
N GLU A 33 8.26 11.39 -5.32
CA GLU A 33 8.26 10.40 -4.25
C GLU A 33 7.54 9.16 -4.73
N LYS A 34 7.94 8.01 -4.21
CA LYS A 34 7.23 6.78 -4.48
C LYS A 34 5.99 6.70 -3.62
N ALA A 35 4.91 6.23 -4.22
CA ALA A 35 3.66 6.03 -3.52
C ALA A 35 3.17 4.62 -3.76
N THR A 36 2.45 4.08 -2.78
CA THR A 36 1.88 2.74 -2.85
C THR A 36 0.39 2.86 -3.10
N VAL A 37 -0.09 2.14 -4.11
CA VAL A 37 -1.51 2.07 -4.43
C VAL A 37 -2.04 0.79 -3.85
N TYR A 38 -3.08 0.87 -3.04
CA TYR A 38 -3.64 -0.31 -2.40
C TYR A 38 -5.15 -0.21 -2.31
N GLU A 39 -5.77 -1.38 -2.18
CA GLU A 39 -7.22 -1.49 -2.09
C GLU A 39 -7.61 -1.88 -0.67
N ARG A 40 -8.64 -1.20 -0.17
CA ARG A 40 -9.22 -1.52 1.12
C ARG A 40 -10.72 -1.35 1.00
N ASP A 41 -11.46 -2.42 1.35
CA ASP A 41 -12.93 -2.41 1.32
C ASP A 41 -13.49 -1.99 -0.02
N GLY A 42 -12.85 -2.43 -1.11
CA GLY A 42 -13.33 -2.15 -2.44
C GLY A 42 -12.97 -0.77 -2.98
N LYS A 43 -12.16 -0.02 -2.25
CA LYS A 43 -11.73 1.31 -2.67
C LYS A 43 -10.22 1.35 -2.82
N LEU A 44 -9.76 2.12 -3.79
CA LEU A 44 -8.33 2.31 -3.99
C LEU A 44 -7.84 3.55 -3.26
N TYR A 45 -6.69 3.41 -2.64
CA TYR A 45 -6.04 4.48 -1.91
C TYR A 45 -4.61 4.60 -2.39
N ILE A 46 -4.03 5.76 -2.17
CA ILE A 46 -2.63 5.97 -2.46
C ILE A 46 -1.99 6.64 -1.25
N ARG A 47 -0.79 6.18 -0.89
CA ARG A 47 -0.06 6.71 0.24
C ARG A 47 1.42 6.69 -0.09
N ARG A 48 2.18 7.64 0.42
CA ARG A 48 3.62 7.62 0.23
C ARG A 48 4.17 6.28 0.71
N THR A 49 5.05 5.67 -0.07
CA THR A 49 5.56 4.33 0.25
C THR A 49 6.23 4.29 1.62
N ALA A 50 6.99 5.33 1.98
CA ALA A 50 7.61 5.38 3.29
C ALA A 50 6.59 5.35 4.42
N GLU A 51 5.49 6.09 4.28
CA GLU A 51 4.42 6.07 5.27
C GLU A 51 3.70 4.74 5.27
N PHE A 52 3.47 4.18 4.09
CA PHE A 52 2.78 2.90 4.00
C PHE A 52 3.58 1.82 4.72
N GLN A 53 4.88 1.77 4.47
CA GLN A 53 5.73 0.75 5.09
C GLN A 53 5.90 0.95 6.59
N ALA A 54 5.71 2.17 7.07
CA ALA A 54 5.76 2.44 8.51
C ALA A 54 4.48 1.98 9.21
N LYS A 55 3.36 1.94 8.49
CA LYS A 55 2.07 1.61 9.08
C LYS A 55 1.58 0.21 8.77
N PHE A 56 2.11 -0.41 7.73
CA PHE A 56 1.71 -1.74 7.29
C PHE A 56 2.92 -2.64 7.15
N ARG A 57 2.69 -3.92 7.27
CA ARG A 57 3.75 -4.91 7.02
C ARG A 57 3.17 -6.00 6.13
N LYS A 58 4.03 -6.59 5.34
CA LYS A 58 3.60 -7.64 4.44
C LYS A 58 3.15 -8.86 5.24
N VAL A 59 2.04 -9.44 4.83
CA VAL A 59 1.57 -10.67 5.45
C VAL A 59 2.57 -11.76 5.09
N PRO A 60 3.16 -12.44 6.09
CA PRO A 60 4.28 -13.36 5.82
C PRO A 60 3.95 -14.51 4.91
N HIS A 61 2.71 -14.90 4.89
CA HIS A 61 2.31 -16.04 4.10
C HIS A 61 1.18 -15.66 3.18
N SER A 62 1.52 -15.28 2.03
CA SER A 62 0.50 -14.86 1.08
C SER A 62 0.68 -15.58 -0.25
#